data_e564a6ed07e91def9f79a9b44106e2af
#
_entry.id   e564a6ed07e91def9f79a9b44106e2af
#
_cell.length_a   1.000
_cell.length_b   1.000
_cell.length_c   1.000
_cell.angle_alpha   90.00
_cell.angle_beta   90.00
_cell.angle_gamma   90.00
#
_symmetry.space_group_name_H-M   'P 1'
#
loop_
_entity.id
_entity.type
_entity.pdbx_description
1 polymer ?
#
loop_
_entity_poly.entity_id
_entity_poly.type
_entity_poly.pdbx_seq_one_letter_code
_entity_poly.pdbx_strand_id
1 'polypeptide(L)'
;PVAPDVRCVQSFTYTFTLERMADGQRHAIPMPKKYESYRDAQPYSLRIHTHGGEIYGEETGWLEYRMMERAPGTKGGLWSYRRLIASENFPGSSQYRNDISMINWPGNDYRDESIIDRSPLEQARALQDAKRVSLGFLHWMQTEAPRFGGTSGFPELRPRPDLFGTSDGLSKYPYIRE
;
A
#
# COMPACT_ATOMS: atom_id res chain seq x y z
N PRO A 1 -1.31 -10.34 34.68
CA PRO A 1 -1.12 -9.36 33.62
C PRO A 1 0.36 -9.41 33.19
N VAL A 2 0.61 -9.54 31.90
CA VAL A 2 1.97 -9.46 31.34
C VAL A 2 2.33 -7.97 31.28
N ALA A 3 3.56 -7.60 31.66
CA ALA A 3 4.02 -6.22 31.54
C ALA A 3 4.00 -5.79 30.05
N PRO A 4 3.63 -4.54 29.74
CA PRO A 4 3.70 -4.03 28.38
C PRO A 4 5.13 -4.14 27.82
N ASP A 5 5.29 -4.66 26.62
CA ASP A 5 6.57 -4.69 25.91
C ASP A 5 6.49 -3.75 24.71
N VAL A 6 7.28 -2.68 24.74
CA VAL A 6 7.36 -1.69 23.65
C VAL A 6 7.76 -2.27 22.29
N ARG A 7 8.31 -3.50 22.27
CA ARG A 7 8.64 -4.22 21.06
C ARG A 7 7.43 -4.97 20.48
N CYS A 8 6.37 -5.18 21.30
CA CYS A 8 5.14 -5.85 20.91
C CYS A 8 4.14 -4.85 20.32
N VAL A 9 4.57 -4.16 19.27
CA VAL A 9 3.74 -3.19 18.55
C VAL A 9 3.63 -3.57 17.09
N GLN A 10 2.50 -3.26 16.48
CA GLN A 10 2.32 -3.48 15.06
C GLN A 10 3.11 -2.45 14.24
N SER A 11 3.55 -2.87 13.06
CA SER A 11 4.14 -1.98 12.07
C SER A 11 3.16 -0.87 11.69
N PHE A 12 3.69 0.30 11.38
CA PHE A 12 2.88 1.43 10.94
C PHE A 12 3.09 1.71 9.45
N THR A 13 2.13 2.41 8.84
CA THR A 13 2.06 2.57 7.39
C THR A 13 1.76 4.01 7.02
N TYR A 14 2.46 4.57 6.03
CA TYR A 14 1.97 5.74 5.32
C TYR A 14 1.06 5.30 4.18
N THR A 15 -0.21 5.67 4.28
CA THR A 15 -1.20 5.35 3.24
C THR A 15 -1.11 6.37 2.10
N PHE A 16 -1.56 5.97 0.91
CA PHE A 16 -1.67 6.84 -0.25
C PHE A 16 -2.88 6.48 -1.10
N THR A 17 -3.32 7.42 -1.91
CA THR A 17 -4.45 7.24 -2.82
C THR A 17 -4.00 7.23 -4.26
N LEU A 18 -4.61 6.36 -5.03
CA LEU A 18 -4.36 6.18 -6.45
C LEU A 18 -5.66 6.30 -7.23
N GLU A 19 -5.58 6.90 -8.41
CA GLU A 19 -6.62 6.92 -9.41
C GLU A 19 -6.21 6.02 -10.57
N ARG A 20 -7.13 5.20 -11.06
CA ARG A 20 -6.88 4.35 -12.22
C ARG A 20 -7.24 5.08 -13.50
N MET A 21 -6.21 5.52 -14.22
CA MET A 21 -6.36 6.25 -15.48
C MET A 21 -6.69 5.33 -16.65
N ALA A 22 -7.53 5.81 -17.54
CA ALA A 22 -7.88 5.12 -18.80
C ALA A 22 -7.32 5.82 -20.04
N ASP A 23 -6.38 6.76 -19.85
CA ASP A 23 -5.81 7.62 -20.90
C ASP A 23 -4.67 6.97 -21.69
N GLY A 24 -4.26 5.75 -21.32
CA GLY A 24 -3.14 5.03 -21.92
C GLY A 24 -1.76 5.60 -21.57
N GLN A 25 -1.70 6.61 -20.71
CA GLN A 25 -0.43 7.24 -20.30
C GLN A 25 0.20 6.51 -19.12
N ARG A 26 1.50 6.77 -18.94
CA ARG A 26 2.26 6.27 -17.80
C ARG A 26 2.32 7.35 -16.73
N HIS A 27 1.84 7.00 -15.55
CA HIS A 27 1.81 7.87 -14.37
C HIS A 27 2.78 7.40 -13.27
N ALA A 28 3.73 6.54 -13.63
CA ALA A 28 4.69 6.00 -12.67
C ALA A 28 5.55 7.13 -12.08
N ILE A 29 5.69 7.11 -10.76
CA ILE A 29 6.59 8.04 -10.07
C ILE A 29 8.06 7.68 -10.38
N PRO A 30 8.99 8.66 -10.29
CA PRO A 30 10.41 8.35 -10.34
C PRO A 30 10.78 7.34 -9.24
N MET A 31 11.82 6.54 -9.50
CA MET A 31 12.33 5.59 -8.51
C MET A 31 12.76 6.34 -7.23
N PRO A 32 12.19 5.99 -6.07
CA PRO A 32 12.55 6.62 -4.81
C PRO A 32 14.00 6.33 -4.41
N LYS A 33 14.62 7.28 -3.67
CA LYS A 33 15.96 7.05 -3.11
C LYS A 33 15.99 5.78 -2.25
N LYS A 34 17.03 4.97 -2.40
CA LYS A 34 17.24 3.69 -1.69
C LYS A 34 16.16 2.64 -2.01
N TYR A 35 15.44 2.76 -3.10
CA TYR A 35 14.38 1.82 -3.47
C TYR A 35 14.84 0.37 -3.41
N GLU A 36 15.96 0.05 -4.04
CA GLU A 36 16.50 -1.31 -4.09
C GLU A 36 16.81 -1.83 -2.69
N SER A 37 17.45 -1.02 -1.84
CA SER A 37 17.76 -1.41 -0.46
C SER A 37 16.52 -1.76 0.35
N TYR A 38 15.45 -0.98 0.22
CA TYR A 38 14.19 -1.28 0.93
C TYR A 38 13.49 -2.50 0.34
N ARG A 39 13.47 -2.63 -0.99
CA ARG A 39 12.90 -3.81 -1.68
C ARG A 39 13.62 -5.09 -1.27
N ASP A 40 14.95 -5.06 -1.14
CA ASP A 40 15.74 -6.25 -0.80
C ASP A 40 15.60 -6.61 0.69
N ALA A 41 15.51 -5.61 1.58
CA ALA A 41 15.31 -5.81 3.01
C ALA A 41 13.87 -6.27 3.35
N GLN A 42 12.88 -5.70 2.67
CA GLN A 42 11.47 -6.02 2.81
C GLN A 42 10.83 -6.19 1.43
N PRO A 43 10.87 -7.39 0.82
CA PRO A 43 10.34 -7.62 -0.52
C PRO A 43 8.88 -7.22 -0.65
N TYR A 44 8.61 -6.34 -1.61
CA TYR A 44 7.25 -5.93 -1.94
C TYR A 44 6.47 -7.10 -2.55
N SER A 45 5.23 -7.29 -2.11
CA SER A 45 4.40 -8.36 -2.65
C SER A 45 2.91 -8.08 -2.46
N LEU A 46 2.09 -8.79 -3.21
CA LEU A 46 0.65 -8.88 -3.01
C LEU A 46 0.25 -10.11 -2.18
N ARG A 47 1.20 -10.71 -1.46
CA ARG A 47 0.97 -11.90 -0.64
C ARG A 47 0.77 -11.49 0.81
N ILE A 48 -0.16 -12.15 1.49
CA ILE A 48 -0.34 -12.07 2.93
C ILE A 48 -0.27 -13.47 3.53
N HIS A 49 0.21 -13.56 4.76
CA HIS A 49 0.13 -14.78 5.52
C HIS A 49 -1.21 -14.81 6.26
N THR A 50 -1.96 -15.89 6.07
CA THR A 50 -3.21 -16.14 6.79
C THR A 50 -2.90 -17.07 7.96
N HIS A 51 -3.41 -16.73 9.13
CA HIS A 51 -3.21 -17.53 10.35
C HIS A 51 -4.37 -18.49 10.62
N GLY A 52 -5.04 -18.97 9.59
CA GLY A 52 -6.24 -19.78 9.71
C GLY A 52 -7.29 -19.07 10.55
N GLY A 53 -8.47 -18.88 10.07
CA GLY A 53 -9.50 -18.23 10.88
C GLY A 53 -10.78 -17.93 10.12
N GLU A 54 -11.79 -17.64 10.90
CA GLU A 54 -13.20 -17.49 10.48
C GLU A 54 -13.43 -16.42 9.37
N ILE A 55 -12.49 -15.48 9.18
CA ILE A 55 -12.70 -14.38 8.24
C ILE A 55 -12.57 -14.82 6.78
N TYR A 56 -11.74 -15.82 6.49
CA TYR A 56 -11.47 -16.26 5.11
C TYR A 56 -11.76 -17.75 4.87
N GLY A 57 -12.04 -18.54 5.91
CA GLY A 57 -12.35 -19.96 5.79
C GLY A 57 -11.20 -20.82 5.26
N GLU A 58 -9.95 -20.37 5.42
CA GLU A 58 -8.80 -20.94 4.77
C GLU A 58 -7.81 -21.54 5.77
N GLU A 59 -7.05 -22.53 5.29
CA GLU A 59 -5.92 -23.09 6.01
C GLU A 59 -4.83 -22.04 6.25
N THR A 60 -4.04 -22.20 7.30
CA THR A 60 -2.86 -21.37 7.56
C THR A 60 -1.90 -21.45 6.36
N GLY A 61 -1.57 -20.33 5.76
CA GLY A 61 -0.69 -20.32 4.60
C GLY A 61 -0.53 -18.94 3.97
N TRP A 62 0.01 -18.94 2.77
CA TRP A 62 0.17 -17.73 1.98
C TRP A 62 -0.97 -17.58 0.98
N LEU A 63 -1.65 -16.43 1.05
CA LEU A 63 -2.65 -16.01 0.10
C LEU A 63 -2.07 -14.95 -0.84
N GLU A 64 -2.16 -15.16 -2.14
CA GLU A 64 -1.71 -14.20 -3.13
C GLU A 64 -2.90 -13.39 -3.67
N TYR A 65 -2.88 -12.09 -3.42
CA TYR A 65 -3.84 -11.16 -3.99
C TYR A 65 -3.41 -10.76 -5.41
N ARG A 66 -4.40 -10.50 -6.24
CA ARG A 66 -4.19 -9.83 -7.53
C ARG A 66 -4.48 -8.35 -7.38
N MET A 67 -3.87 -7.53 -8.23
CA MET A 67 -4.09 -6.08 -8.15
C MET A 67 -5.53 -5.71 -8.49
N MET A 68 -6.01 -6.09 -9.67
CA MET A 68 -7.31 -5.67 -10.20
C MET A 68 -8.37 -6.77 -10.11
N GLU A 69 -7.99 -8.01 -10.35
CA GLU A 69 -8.91 -9.11 -10.39
C GLU A 69 -9.10 -9.75 -9.02
N ARG A 70 -10.22 -10.44 -8.87
CA ARG A 70 -10.42 -11.31 -7.72
C ARG A 70 -9.50 -12.51 -7.82
N ALA A 71 -8.65 -12.69 -6.84
CA ALA A 71 -7.88 -13.92 -6.70
C ALA A 71 -8.76 -15.06 -6.14
N PRO A 72 -8.51 -16.35 -6.50
CA PRO A 72 -9.18 -17.48 -5.86
C PRO A 72 -9.09 -17.38 -4.33
N GLY A 73 -10.16 -17.71 -3.63
CA GLY A 73 -10.23 -17.64 -2.17
C GLY A 73 -10.37 -16.23 -1.58
N THR A 74 -10.35 -15.16 -2.38
CA THR A 74 -10.48 -13.79 -1.88
C THR A 74 -11.83 -13.16 -2.21
N LYS A 75 -12.21 -12.12 -1.45
CA LYS A 75 -13.43 -11.34 -1.73
C LYS A 75 -13.24 -10.33 -2.85
N GLY A 76 -12.00 -10.04 -3.27
CA GLY A 76 -11.68 -9.08 -4.33
C GLY A 76 -10.18 -8.97 -4.60
N GLY A 77 -9.79 -8.07 -5.48
CA GLY A 77 -8.40 -7.66 -5.70
C GLY A 77 -7.97 -6.59 -4.70
N LEU A 78 -6.65 -6.31 -4.67
CA LEU A 78 -6.11 -5.22 -3.83
C LEU A 78 -6.79 -3.89 -4.15
N TRP A 79 -7.03 -3.60 -5.42
CA TRP A 79 -7.68 -2.39 -5.90
C TRP A 79 -9.07 -2.17 -5.28
N SER A 80 -9.88 -3.21 -5.22
CA SER A 80 -11.24 -3.14 -4.71
C SER A 80 -11.33 -3.20 -3.19
N TYR A 81 -10.27 -3.62 -2.51
CA TYR A 81 -10.25 -3.82 -1.06
C TYR A 81 -10.56 -2.55 -0.27
N ARG A 82 -10.01 -1.40 -0.70
CA ARG A 82 -10.25 -0.08 -0.10
C ARG A 82 -10.62 0.96 -1.17
N ARG A 83 -11.43 0.57 -2.17
CA ARG A 83 -11.90 1.48 -3.19
C ARG A 83 -12.80 2.55 -2.56
N LEU A 84 -12.38 3.80 -2.71
CA LEU A 84 -13.09 4.98 -2.19
C LEU A 84 -14.15 5.46 -3.16
N ILE A 85 -13.82 5.46 -4.46
CA ILE A 85 -14.70 5.87 -5.54
C ILE A 85 -14.78 4.75 -6.56
N ALA A 86 -15.98 4.30 -6.85
CA ALA A 86 -16.33 3.49 -8.00
C ALA A 86 -16.99 4.41 -9.01
N SER A 87 -16.29 4.75 -10.08
CA SER A 87 -16.72 5.78 -11.05
C SER A 87 -18.04 5.46 -11.72
N GLU A 88 -18.36 4.18 -11.87
CA GLU A 88 -19.65 3.72 -12.38
C GLU A 88 -20.86 4.20 -11.57
N ASN A 89 -20.67 4.54 -10.29
CA ASN A 89 -21.73 5.07 -9.43
C ASN A 89 -21.95 6.58 -9.61
N PHE A 90 -21.13 7.24 -10.42
CA PHE A 90 -21.16 8.68 -10.65
C PHE A 90 -21.23 9.02 -12.15
N PRO A 91 -22.20 8.49 -12.90
CA PRO A 91 -22.28 8.69 -14.34
C PRO A 91 -22.41 10.19 -14.66
N GLY A 92 -21.57 10.67 -15.59
CA GLY A 92 -21.56 12.08 -16.01
C GLY A 92 -20.82 13.03 -15.06
N SER A 93 -20.28 12.55 -13.93
CA SER A 93 -19.46 13.39 -13.05
C SER A 93 -18.14 13.78 -13.73
N SER A 94 -17.83 15.09 -13.72
CA SER A 94 -16.51 15.57 -14.15
C SER A 94 -15.43 15.33 -13.09
N GLN A 95 -15.83 15.17 -11.83
CA GLN A 95 -14.93 15.01 -10.69
C GLN A 95 -14.50 13.54 -10.47
N TYR A 96 -15.41 12.60 -10.73
CA TYR A 96 -15.19 11.16 -10.45
C TYR A 96 -15.25 10.33 -11.74
N ARG A 97 -14.37 10.68 -12.69
CA ARG A 97 -14.30 9.99 -14.00
C ARG A 97 -13.65 8.62 -13.93
N ASN A 98 -12.82 8.42 -12.92
CA ASN A 98 -12.04 7.20 -12.75
C ASN A 98 -12.19 6.67 -11.32
N ASP A 99 -11.94 5.39 -11.17
CA ASP A 99 -11.90 4.76 -9.85
C ASP A 99 -10.74 5.30 -9.02
N ILE A 100 -10.99 5.48 -7.71
CA ILE A 100 -9.99 5.89 -6.73
C ILE A 100 -9.94 4.86 -5.60
N SER A 101 -8.75 4.40 -5.28
CA SER A 101 -8.52 3.48 -4.17
C SER A 101 -7.46 4.02 -3.21
N MET A 102 -7.62 3.72 -1.92
CA MET A 102 -6.60 3.96 -0.91
C MET A 102 -5.77 2.70 -0.71
N ILE A 103 -4.46 2.86 -0.69
CA ILE A 103 -3.53 1.77 -0.44
C ILE A 103 -3.08 1.82 1.01
N ASN A 104 -3.39 0.74 1.72
CA ASN A 104 -2.89 0.39 3.04
C ASN A 104 -2.75 -1.14 3.04
N TRP A 105 -1.55 -1.62 2.86
CA TRP A 105 -1.25 -3.01 2.60
C TRP A 105 -0.06 -3.49 3.41
N PRO A 106 -0.03 -4.73 3.90
CA PRO A 106 1.13 -5.23 4.66
C PRO A 106 2.48 -5.09 3.92
N GLY A 107 2.46 -5.03 2.58
CA GLY A 107 3.66 -4.82 1.77
C GLY A 107 4.28 -3.44 1.90
N ASN A 108 3.53 -2.42 2.35
CA ASN A 108 4.07 -1.09 2.62
C ASN A 108 4.11 -0.72 4.12
N ASP A 109 3.92 -1.67 5.00
CA ASP A 109 4.14 -1.50 6.44
C ASP A 109 5.65 -1.34 6.72
N TYR A 110 5.99 -0.34 7.55
CA TYR A 110 7.36 -0.16 8.02
C TYR A 110 7.63 -1.09 9.21
N ARG A 111 8.64 -1.94 9.10
CA ARG A 111 8.89 -3.03 10.07
C ARG A 111 10.21 -2.90 10.82
N ASP A 112 11.09 -1.99 10.40
CA ASP A 112 12.45 -1.94 10.93
C ASP A 112 12.50 -1.41 12.36
N GLU A 113 11.73 -0.36 12.69
CA GLU A 113 11.77 0.29 13.99
C GLU A 113 10.39 0.72 14.48
N SER A 114 10.20 0.67 15.82
CA SER A 114 9.09 1.33 16.50
C SER A 114 9.44 2.79 16.75
N ILE A 115 8.42 3.65 16.77
CA ILE A 115 8.57 5.07 17.17
C ILE A 115 8.26 5.30 18.65
N ILE A 116 7.86 4.26 19.38
CA ILE A 116 7.51 4.34 20.81
C ILE A 116 8.79 4.44 21.63
N ASP A 117 8.80 5.36 22.60
CA ASP A 117 9.91 5.61 23.52
C ASP A 117 11.25 5.92 22.84
N ARG A 118 11.19 6.50 21.63
CA ARG A 118 12.36 6.96 20.88
C ARG A 118 12.57 8.46 21.01
N SER A 119 13.81 8.88 20.90
CA SER A 119 14.13 10.31 20.80
C SER A 119 13.47 10.95 19.57
N PRO A 120 13.21 12.27 19.57
CA PRO A 120 12.62 12.95 18.42
C PRO A 120 13.40 12.74 17.11
N LEU A 121 14.72 12.63 17.20
CA LEU A 121 15.56 12.39 16.03
C LEU A 121 15.39 10.97 15.47
N GLU A 122 15.32 9.96 16.33
CA GLU A 122 15.06 8.56 15.93
C GLU A 122 13.66 8.43 15.35
N GLN A 123 12.65 9.02 15.97
CA GLN A 123 11.29 9.06 15.42
C GLN A 123 11.26 9.70 14.03
N ALA A 124 11.92 10.85 13.85
CA ALA A 124 11.97 11.52 12.55
C ALA A 124 12.64 10.66 11.47
N ARG A 125 13.69 9.92 11.82
CA ARG A 125 14.37 8.99 10.90
C ARG A 125 13.46 7.83 10.52
N ALA A 126 12.84 7.15 11.51
CA ALA A 126 11.90 6.06 11.27
C ALA A 126 10.71 6.50 10.41
N LEU A 127 10.13 7.66 10.68
CA LEU A 127 9.03 8.22 9.88
C LEU A 127 9.48 8.55 8.44
N GLN A 128 10.68 9.06 8.25
CA GLN A 128 11.23 9.31 6.91
C GLN A 128 11.46 8.02 6.14
N ASP A 129 12.01 6.99 6.79
CA ASP A 129 12.25 5.69 6.16
C ASP A 129 10.94 4.97 5.85
N ALA A 130 9.95 5.04 6.73
CA ALA A 130 8.60 4.54 6.47
C ALA A 130 7.95 5.19 5.24
N LYS A 131 8.13 6.50 5.04
CA LYS A 131 7.68 7.18 3.80
C LYS A 131 8.39 6.62 2.57
N ARG A 132 9.68 6.33 2.65
CA ARG A 132 10.44 5.74 1.54
C ARG A 132 9.96 4.33 1.22
N VAL A 133 9.66 3.51 2.24
CA VAL A 133 9.05 2.18 2.05
C VAL A 133 7.72 2.30 1.30
N SER A 134 6.85 3.21 1.72
CA SER A 134 5.54 3.40 1.08
C SER A 134 5.66 3.92 -0.36
N LEU A 135 6.54 4.89 -0.62
CA LEU A 135 6.81 5.36 -1.99
C LEU A 135 7.48 4.26 -2.84
N GLY A 136 8.34 3.45 -2.24
CA GLY A 136 8.93 2.29 -2.90
C GLY A 136 7.86 1.26 -3.30
N PHE A 137 6.92 0.98 -2.42
CA PHE A 137 5.79 0.10 -2.74
C PHE A 137 4.94 0.66 -3.88
N LEU A 138 4.66 1.96 -3.88
CA LEU A 138 3.97 2.62 -4.99
C LEU A 138 4.73 2.46 -6.31
N HIS A 139 6.04 2.75 -6.31
CA HIS A 139 6.87 2.58 -7.51
C HIS A 139 6.87 1.13 -8.00
N TRP A 140 7.03 0.17 -7.09
CA TRP A 140 6.94 -1.26 -7.38
C TRP A 140 5.58 -1.64 -7.98
N MET A 141 4.48 -1.16 -7.42
CA MET A 141 3.15 -1.39 -7.99
C MET A 141 3.06 -0.91 -9.44
N GLN A 142 3.64 0.24 -9.74
CA GLN A 142 3.56 0.86 -11.08
C GLN A 142 4.51 0.22 -12.10
N THR A 143 5.58 -0.46 -11.65
CA THR A 143 6.67 -0.90 -12.55
C THR A 143 6.93 -2.40 -12.52
N GLU A 144 6.78 -3.07 -11.38
CA GLU A 144 7.24 -4.45 -11.19
C GLU A 144 6.15 -5.42 -10.73
N ALA A 145 5.06 -4.93 -10.10
CA ALA A 145 4.03 -5.80 -9.55
C ALA A 145 3.46 -6.75 -10.62
N PRO A 146 3.27 -8.03 -10.31
CA PRO A 146 2.83 -9.01 -11.30
C PRO A 146 1.43 -8.69 -11.81
N ARG A 147 1.25 -8.79 -13.13
CA ARG A 147 -0.06 -8.74 -13.80
C ARG A 147 -0.48 -10.14 -14.22
N PHE A 148 -1.77 -10.37 -14.16
CA PHE A 148 -2.33 -11.56 -14.78
C PHE A 148 -2.11 -11.49 -16.31
N GLY A 149 -1.55 -12.57 -16.89
CA GLY A 149 -1.19 -12.59 -18.32
C GLY A 149 0.30 -12.37 -18.63
N GLY A 150 1.17 -12.32 -17.60
CA GLY A 150 2.63 -12.43 -17.78
C GLY A 150 3.36 -11.11 -18.03
N THR A 151 2.69 -9.98 -17.86
CA THR A 151 3.34 -8.64 -17.83
C THR A 151 3.53 -8.17 -16.40
N SER A 152 4.18 -7.03 -16.20
CA SER A 152 4.39 -6.43 -14.89
C SER A 152 4.11 -4.93 -14.88
N GLY A 153 3.83 -4.42 -13.66
CA GLY A 153 3.57 -3.03 -13.39
C GLY A 153 2.19 -2.54 -13.83
N PHE A 154 1.70 -1.55 -13.11
CA PHE A 154 0.43 -0.88 -13.36
C PHE A 154 0.67 0.62 -13.56
N PRO A 155 1.31 1.03 -14.66
CA PRO A 155 1.69 2.42 -14.90
C PRO A 155 0.49 3.37 -15.06
N GLU A 156 -0.71 2.84 -15.25
CA GLU A 156 -1.98 3.58 -15.28
C GLU A 156 -2.44 4.07 -13.91
N LEU A 157 -1.80 3.66 -12.83
CA LEU A 157 -2.12 4.11 -11.47
C LEU A 157 -1.47 5.47 -11.20
N ARG A 158 -2.28 6.50 -11.10
CA ARG A 158 -1.85 7.88 -10.86
C ARG A 158 -1.99 8.24 -9.38
N PRO A 159 -0.92 8.70 -8.69
CA PRO A 159 -1.04 9.25 -7.34
C PRO A 159 -1.98 10.46 -7.27
N ARG A 160 -2.71 10.58 -6.17
CA ARG A 160 -3.65 11.68 -5.89
C ARG A 160 -3.22 12.44 -4.63
N PRO A 161 -2.12 13.22 -4.70
CA PRO A 161 -1.60 13.98 -3.57
C PRO A 161 -2.60 15.04 -3.05
N ASP A 162 -3.47 15.52 -3.93
CA ASP A 162 -4.53 16.48 -3.62
C ASP A 162 -5.50 15.96 -2.55
N LEU A 163 -5.76 14.64 -2.49
CA LEU A 163 -6.69 14.06 -1.52
C LEU A 163 -6.16 14.08 -0.08
N PHE A 164 -4.86 14.00 0.11
CA PHE A 164 -4.21 14.16 1.42
C PHE A 164 -3.67 15.58 1.67
N GLY A 165 -3.57 16.39 0.64
CA GLY A 165 -2.99 17.73 0.71
C GLY A 165 -1.51 17.70 1.09
N THR A 166 -0.76 16.72 0.58
CA THR A 166 0.68 16.53 0.81
C THR A 166 1.44 16.55 -0.50
N SER A 167 2.67 17.02 -0.49
CA SER A 167 3.50 17.10 -1.71
C SER A 167 4.00 15.75 -2.18
N ASP A 168 4.14 14.78 -1.27
CA ASP A 168 4.61 13.43 -1.55
C ASP A 168 3.47 12.44 -1.85
N GLY A 169 2.20 12.86 -1.69
CA GLY A 169 1.03 12.03 -1.94
C GLY A 169 0.73 11.02 -0.84
N LEU A 170 1.52 11.01 0.23
CA LEU A 170 1.29 10.15 1.39
C LEU A 170 0.40 10.85 2.43
N SER A 171 -0.22 10.08 3.31
CA SER A 171 -0.94 10.63 4.46
C SER A 171 -0.03 11.51 5.32
N LYS A 172 -0.58 12.56 5.95
CA LYS A 172 0.19 13.47 6.83
C LYS A 172 0.81 12.76 8.02
N TYR A 173 0.09 11.79 8.55
CA TYR A 173 0.50 10.97 9.69
C TYR A 173 0.48 9.51 9.28
N PRO A 174 1.37 8.67 9.84
CA PRO A 174 1.30 7.24 9.61
C PRO A 174 0.04 6.66 10.25
N TYR A 175 -0.48 5.61 9.64
CA TYR A 175 -1.50 4.77 10.25
C TYR A 175 -0.83 3.86 11.27
N ILE A 176 -0.99 4.21 12.54
CA ILE A 176 -0.46 3.46 13.68
C ILE A 176 -1.55 2.49 14.14
N ARG A 177 -1.16 1.25 14.41
CA ARG A 177 -2.02 0.21 14.96
C ARG A 177 -1.62 -0.07 16.42
N GLU A 178 -2.60 -0.34 17.26
CA GLU A 178 -2.39 -0.77 18.63
C GLU A 178 -2.19 -2.29 18.72
#